data_12599cad5803ebb52f20c5a274c7f19a
#
_entry.id   12599cad5803ebb52f20c5a274c7f19a
#
_cell.length_a   1.000
_cell.length_b   1.000
_cell.length_c   1.000
_cell.angle_alpha   90.00
_cell.angle_beta   90.00
_cell.angle_gamma   90.00
#
_symmetry.space_group_name_H-M   'P 1'
#
loop_
_entity.id
_entity.type
_entity.pdbx_description
1 polymer ?
#
loop_
_entity_poly.entity_id
_entity_poly.type
_entity_poly.pdbx_seq_one_letter_code
_entity_poly.pdbx_strand_id
1 'polypeptide(L)'
;MRKMFFVLAVGLLAAPVWATVTITATDLGGGVVTIDYSSDEAVLVRAFALDITVDNGTIDGIADFAVGDDNNGYGIFPANFGRYITVDPATGEVSDWGVAGYTPVADAGDPGALGGLGTSGITIEMGSLYETKAPGNSGRLCTVTCSQSCKLSVALNAIRGNVVLEDGTEPTVDLASATDVQVTIGPVVAYTGAHMDEWLAVGSPDCWCASVNPRQCRGDADGLSQGKQKYWVSTNDLDILIAAWNKPLASLSDNQICADFDNLPQGKQQYRVSTNDLDILIANWQLADGPAPDCP
;
A
#
# COMPACT_ATOMS: atom_id res chain seq x y z
N MET A 1 -30.95 7.23 70.32
CA MET A 1 -29.93 6.55 69.47
C MET A 1 -30.12 7.06 68.03
N ARG A 2 -29.25 7.97 67.58
CA ARG A 2 -29.24 8.52 66.25
C ARG A 2 -28.30 7.68 65.38
N LYS A 3 -28.82 6.95 64.38
CA LYS A 3 -28.03 6.21 63.42
C LYS A 3 -27.48 7.17 62.36
N MET A 4 -26.15 7.38 62.39
CA MET A 4 -25.44 8.15 61.36
C MET A 4 -25.15 7.22 60.19
N PHE A 5 -25.79 7.48 59.03
CA PHE A 5 -25.46 6.80 57.76
C PHE A 5 -24.24 7.51 57.14
N PHE A 6 -23.12 6.82 57.05
CA PHE A 6 -21.98 7.23 56.23
C PHE A 6 -22.27 6.83 54.80
N VAL A 7 -22.48 7.79 53.92
CA VAL A 7 -22.49 7.57 52.47
C VAL A 7 -21.04 7.67 52.00
N LEU A 8 -20.47 6.50 51.64
CA LEU A 8 -19.17 6.42 51.00
C LEU A 8 -19.34 6.78 49.52
N ALA A 9 -18.98 8.01 49.13
CA ALA A 9 -18.94 8.41 47.74
C ALA A 9 -17.63 7.79 47.12
N VAL A 10 -17.80 6.70 46.37
CA VAL A 10 -16.75 6.16 45.52
C VAL A 10 -16.67 7.04 44.28
N GLY A 11 -15.74 7.99 44.30
CA GLY A 11 -15.35 8.75 43.11
C GLY A 11 -14.65 7.81 42.13
N LEU A 12 -15.31 7.45 41.05
CA LEU A 12 -14.65 6.87 39.88
C LEU A 12 -13.72 7.95 39.31
N LEU A 13 -12.43 7.84 39.62
CA LEU A 13 -11.38 8.56 38.88
C LEU A 13 -11.34 7.93 37.50
N ALA A 14 -12.04 8.52 36.53
CA ALA A 14 -11.77 8.25 35.13
C ALA A 14 -10.32 8.65 34.89
N ALA A 15 -9.43 7.69 34.62
CA ALA A 15 -8.09 8.03 34.14
C ALA A 15 -8.26 8.86 32.85
N PRO A 16 -7.52 9.95 32.70
CA PRO A 16 -7.53 10.69 31.44
C PRO A 16 -7.11 9.71 30.33
N VAL A 17 -8.00 9.47 29.40
CA VAL A 17 -7.63 8.83 28.14
C VAL A 17 -6.82 9.89 27.40
N TRP A 18 -5.51 9.69 27.33
CA TRP A 18 -4.66 10.54 26.53
C TRP A 18 -5.00 10.26 25.08
N ALA A 19 -5.37 11.29 24.36
CA ALA A 19 -5.55 11.21 22.94
C ALA A 19 -4.23 10.80 22.27
N THR A 20 -4.31 10.01 21.21
CA THR A 20 -3.16 9.28 20.66
C THR A 20 -3.22 9.28 19.14
N VAL A 21 -2.06 9.45 18.51
CA VAL A 21 -1.88 9.15 17.09
C VAL A 21 -1.32 7.74 16.98
N THR A 22 -2.04 6.86 16.32
CA THR A 22 -1.63 5.46 16.08
C THR A 22 -1.08 5.33 14.66
N ILE A 23 0.10 4.76 14.53
CA ILE A 23 0.68 4.36 13.24
C ILE A 23 0.56 2.84 13.13
N THR A 24 0.08 2.38 11.99
CA THR A 24 -0.10 0.96 11.70
C THR A 24 0.66 0.58 10.44
N ALA A 25 1.38 -0.53 10.47
CA ALA A 25 1.98 -1.12 9.28
C ALA A 25 1.31 -2.47 9.01
N THR A 26 0.88 -2.68 7.75
CA THR A 26 0.17 -3.91 7.35
C THR A 26 0.86 -4.54 6.14
N ASP A 27 1.33 -5.78 6.29
CA ASP A 27 1.84 -6.58 5.17
C ASP A 27 0.69 -7.00 4.26
N LEU A 28 0.78 -6.63 2.98
CA LEU A 28 -0.16 -7.03 1.93
C LEU A 28 0.31 -8.28 1.18
N GLY A 29 1.48 -8.82 1.55
CA GLY A 29 2.17 -9.87 0.82
C GLY A 29 3.06 -9.34 -0.31
N GLY A 30 3.91 -10.22 -0.86
CA GLY A 30 4.82 -9.86 -1.95
C GLY A 30 5.86 -8.78 -1.60
N GLY A 31 6.08 -8.51 -0.31
CA GLY A 31 6.98 -7.46 0.15
C GLY A 31 6.36 -6.05 0.21
N VAL A 32 5.05 -5.95 -0.04
CA VAL A 32 4.33 -4.66 -0.04
C VAL A 32 3.73 -4.41 1.34
N VAL A 33 4.06 -3.28 1.95
CA VAL A 33 3.57 -2.89 3.28
C VAL A 33 2.94 -1.51 3.22
N THR A 34 1.72 -1.39 3.76
CA THR A 34 1.07 -0.09 3.90
C THR A 34 1.37 0.51 5.27
N ILE A 35 1.60 1.81 5.30
CA ILE A 35 1.76 2.61 6.51
C ILE A 35 0.57 3.56 6.58
N ASP A 36 -0.27 3.35 7.59
CA ASP A 36 -1.50 4.11 7.81
C ASP A 36 -1.43 4.82 9.17
N TYR A 37 -2.20 5.90 9.33
CA TYR A 37 -2.36 6.56 10.62
C TYR A 37 -3.84 6.68 10.99
N SER A 38 -4.09 6.73 12.29
CA SER A 38 -5.36 7.17 12.87
C SER A 38 -5.10 8.02 14.10
N SER A 39 -5.97 8.99 14.37
CA SER A 39 -5.85 9.90 15.49
C SER A 39 -7.19 10.05 16.19
N ASP A 40 -7.20 10.01 17.51
CA ASP A 40 -8.33 10.41 18.34
C ASP A 40 -8.13 11.79 19.01
N GLU A 41 -7.08 12.52 18.54
CA GLU A 41 -6.83 13.90 18.94
C GLU A 41 -7.95 14.85 18.49
N ALA A 42 -8.23 15.85 19.29
CA ALA A 42 -9.20 16.90 18.93
C ALA A 42 -8.62 17.86 17.86
N VAL A 43 -7.30 17.91 17.73
CA VAL A 43 -6.55 18.71 16.76
C VAL A 43 -5.98 17.77 15.71
N LEU A 44 -6.10 18.14 14.45
CA LEU A 44 -5.65 17.29 13.33
C LEU A 44 -4.12 17.19 13.30
N VAL A 45 -3.60 16.08 12.78
CA VAL A 45 -2.18 15.88 12.58
C VAL A 45 -1.73 16.71 11.38
N ARG A 46 -0.73 17.58 11.58
CA ARG A 46 -0.16 18.46 10.57
C ARG A 46 1.03 17.85 9.84
N ALA A 47 1.88 17.12 10.56
CA ALA A 47 3.11 16.61 9.98
C ALA A 47 3.55 15.27 10.60
N PHE A 48 4.28 14.50 9.81
CA PHE A 48 4.92 13.25 10.20
C PHE A 48 6.40 13.30 9.78
N ALA A 49 7.28 12.89 10.67
CA ALA A 49 8.68 12.56 10.40
C ALA A 49 8.95 11.17 11.00
N LEU A 50 9.01 10.15 10.16
CA LEU A 50 9.09 8.76 10.57
C LEU A 50 10.26 8.05 9.89
N ASP A 51 10.95 7.22 10.65
CA ASP A 51 11.93 6.27 10.15
C ASP A 51 11.26 4.93 9.91
N ILE A 52 11.42 4.38 8.72
CA ILE A 52 10.97 3.03 8.36
C ILE A 52 12.21 2.21 8.10
N THR A 53 12.37 1.11 8.84
CA THR A 53 13.55 0.24 8.76
C THR A 53 13.17 -1.21 8.56
N VAL A 54 14.08 -1.97 7.94
CA VAL A 54 13.99 -3.42 7.81
C VAL A 54 15.23 -4.09 8.38
N ASP A 55 15.07 -5.24 9.03
CA ASP A 55 16.18 -6.01 9.63
C ASP A 55 16.93 -6.87 8.58
N ASN A 56 16.34 -7.06 7.39
CA ASN A 56 16.92 -7.81 6.30
C ASN A 56 16.50 -7.22 4.95
N GLY A 57 17.40 -7.19 3.97
CA GLY A 57 17.14 -6.61 2.65
C GLY A 57 17.12 -5.09 2.65
N THR A 58 16.35 -4.53 1.71
CA THR A 58 16.27 -3.09 1.43
C THR A 58 14.80 -2.67 1.22
N ILE A 59 14.54 -1.38 1.39
CA ILE A 59 13.27 -0.75 0.98
C ILE A 59 13.52 -0.16 -0.40
N ASP A 60 12.95 -0.77 -1.43
CA ASP A 60 13.27 -0.45 -2.82
C ASP A 60 12.30 0.56 -3.45
N GLY A 61 11.10 0.70 -2.88
CA GLY A 61 10.07 1.58 -3.43
C GLY A 61 9.18 2.22 -2.39
N ILE A 62 8.60 3.36 -2.78
CA ILE A 62 7.53 4.03 -2.04
C ILE A 62 6.46 4.50 -3.02
N ALA A 63 5.20 4.30 -2.68
CA ALA A 63 4.04 4.64 -3.48
C ALA A 63 2.85 5.06 -2.60
N ASP A 64 1.72 5.38 -3.21
CA ASP A 64 0.42 5.68 -2.58
C ASP A 64 0.50 6.72 -1.46
N PHE A 65 1.50 7.60 -1.50
CA PHE A 65 1.59 8.70 -0.56
C PHE A 65 0.70 9.85 -1.01
N ALA A 66 0.02 10.47 -0.05
CA ALA A 66 -0.85 11.60 -0.33
C ALA A 66 -0.02 12.80 -0.77
N VAL A 67 -0.35 13.38 -1.93
CA VAL A 67 0.27 14.59 -2.47
C VAL A 67 -0.64 15.80 -2.37
N GLY A 68 -1.65 15.72 -1.53
CA GLY A 68 -2.62 16.77 -1.31
C GLY A 68 -3.96 16.49 -1.98
N ASP A 69 -4.94 17.27 -1.57
CA ASP A 69 -6.22 17.35 -2.25
C ASP A 69 -6.14 18.44 -3.31
N ASP A 70 -6.42 18.10 -4.53
CA ASP A 70 -6.38 18.96 -5.70
C ASP A 70 -7.35 20.14 -5.65
N ASN A 71 -8.42 20.05 -4.85
CA ASN A 71 -9.45 21.08 -4.78
C ASN A 71 -9.44 21.92 -3.49
N ASN A 72 -8.93 21.37 -2.38
CA ASN A 72 -9.05 22.00 -1.06
C ASN A 72 -7.73 22.13 -0.30
N GLY A 73 -6.64 21.64 -0.84
CA GLY A 73 -5.34 21.65 -0.16
C GLY A 73 -5.27 20.75 1.08
N TYR A 74 -6.11 19.73 1.13
CA TYR A 74 -6.13 18.71 2.18
C TYR A 74 -5.30 17.51 1.75
N GLY A 75 -4.32 17.19 2.47
CA GLY A 75 -3.52 16.03 2.20
C GLY A 75 -2.26 16.06 3.01
N ILE A 76 -1.62 14.90 3.18
CA ILE A 76 -0.28 14.83 3.71
C ILE A 76 0.67 15.05 2.53
N PHE A 77 1.38 16.15 2.56
CA PHE A 77 2.31 16.53 1.49
C PHE A 77 3.72 16.08 1.84
N PRO A 78 4.49 15.54 0.89
CA PRO A 78 5.90 15.25 1.09
C PRO A 78 6.67 16.50 1.54
N ALA A 79 7.68 16.33 2.39
CA ALA A 79 8.53 17.43 2.84
C ALA A 79 9.20 18.14 1.65
N ASN A 80 9.49 19.41 1.83
CA ASN A 80 10.08 20.27 0.79
C ASN A 80 9.25 20.43 -0.49
N PHE A 81 8.04 19.89 -0.59
CA PHE A 81 7.22 20.02 -1.79
C PHE A 81 6.95 21.48 -2.17
N GLY A 82 6.92 22.42 -1.23
CA GLY A 82 6.83 23.85 -1.48
C GLY A 82 7.91 24.44 -2.39
N ARG A 83 9.00 23.68 -2.68
CA ARG A 83 9.99 24.05 -3.69
C ARG A 83 9.55 23.73 -5.12
N TYR A 84 8.56 22.87 -5.26
CA TYR A 84 8.15 22.28 -6.52
C TYR A 84 6.75 22.71 -6.95
N ILE A 85 5.94 23.18 -6.00
CA ILE A 85 4.57 23.63 -6.27
C ILE A 85 4.51 25.13 -6.54
N THR A 86 3.49 25.52 -7.29
CA THR A 86 3.09 26.93 -7.46
C THR A 86 1.77 27.16 -6.74
N VAL A 87 1.76 28.11 -5.82
CA VAL A 87 0.55 28.50 -5.09
C VAL A 87 0.04 29.81 -5.65
N ASP A 88 -1.25 29.90 -5.97
CA ASP A 88 -1.90 31.15 -6.32
C ASP A 88 -1.95 32.09 -5.09
N PRO A 89 -1.28 33.23 -5.10
CA PRO A 89 -1.22 34.11 -3.95
C PRO A 89 -2.56 34.78 -3.60
N ALA A 90 -3.53 34.76 -4.52
CA ALA A 90 -4.84 35.37 -4.31
C ALA A 90 -5.82 34.41 -3.63
N THR A 91 -5.75 33.11 -3.97
CA THR A 91 -6.67 32.07 -3.45
C THR A 91 -6.01 31.17 -2.41
N GLY A 92 -4.68 31.07 -2.41
CA GLY A 92 -3.94 30.09 -1.61
C GLY A 92 -4.02 28.66 -2.15
N GLU A 93 -4.59 28.48 -3.34
CA GLU A 93 -4.72 27.17 -3.99
C GLU A 93 -3.44 26.79 -4.73
N VAL A 94 -3.15 25.48 -4.79
CA VAL A 94 -2.04 24.96 -5.58
C VAL A 94 -2.46 24.92 -7.04
N SER A 95 -1.81 25.72 -7.87
CA SER A 95 -2.06 25.82 -9.32
C SER A 95 -1.16 24.89 -10.15
N ASP A 96 -0.03 24.46 -9.60
CA ASP A 96 0.87 23.49 -10.22
C ASP A 96 1.54 22.64 -9.12
N TRP A 97 1.39 21.33 -9.18
CA TRP A 97 1.95 20.37 -8.24
C TRP A 97 3.40 20.00 -8.52
N GLY A 98 4.00 20.55 -9.57
CA GLY A 98 5.45 20.49 -9.83
C GLY A 98 5.94 19.21 -10.49
N VAL A 99 7.03 18.68 -10.01
CA VAL A 99 7.88 17.72 -10.74
C VAL A 99 7.42 16.28 -10.56
N ALA A 100 7.33 15.54 -11.66
CA ALA A 100 7.16 14.09 -11.64
C ALA A 100 8.34 13.40 -10.90
N GLY A 101 8.04 12.42 -10.07
CA GLY A 101 9.05 11.65 -9.32
C GLY A 101 9.36 12.19 -7.91
N TYR A 102 8.64 13.21 -7.45
CA TYR A 102 8.77 13.69 -6.09
C TYR A 102 8.21 12.67 -5.08
N THR A 103 8.97 12.37 -4.04
CA THR A 103 8.59 11.40 -3.00
C THR A 103 8.77 12.00 -1.60
N PRO A 104 8.12 11.45 -0.56
CA PRO A 104 8.28 11.91 0.82
C PRO A 104 9.59 11.45 1.49
N VAL A 105 10.45 10.74 0.77
CA VAL A 105 11.72 10.24 1.33
C VAL A 105 12.72 11.38 1.44
N ALA A 106 13.23 11.60 2.65
CA ALA A 106 14.29 12.58 2.90
C ALA A 106 15.60 12.15 2.24
N ASP A 107 16.38 13.14 1.81
CA ASP A 107 17.70 12.88 1.22
C ASP A 107 18.65 12.29 2.27
N ALA A 108 19.40 11.23 1.88
CA ALA A 108 20.33 10.53 2.77
C ALA A 108 21.44 11.41 3.37
N GLY A 109 21.68 12.58 2.80
CA GLY A 109 22.63 13.57 3.32
C GLY A 109 22.05 14.54 4.34
N ASP A 110 20.75 14.53 4.54
CA ASP A 110 20.07 15.43 5.46
C ASP A 110 20.29 15.03 6.92
N PRO A 111 20.39 15.98 7.84
CA PRO A 111 20.55 15.68 9.26
C PRO A 111 19.43 14.78 9.79
N GLY A 112 19.78 13.64 10.35
CA GLY A 112 18.86 12.68 10.93
C GLY A 112 18.11 11.79 9.92
N ALA A 113 18.32 11.95 8.61
CA ALA A 113 17.75 11.06 7.62
C ALA A 113 18.52 9.73 7.55
N LEU A 114 17.78 8.65 7.25
CA LEU A 114 18.33 7.32 6.95
C LEU A 114 18.86 7.25 5.51
N GLY A 115 19.37 6.08 5.11
CA GLY A 115 20.07 5.89 3.83
C GLY A 115 19.24 6.09 2.56
N GLY A 116 17.90 6.12 2.65
CA GLY A 116 17.02 6.30 1.50
C GLY A 116 16.66 4.98 0.78
N LEU A 117 15.99 5.08 -0.36
CA LEU A 117 15.58 3.91 -1.15
C LEU A 117 16.81 3.10 -1.59
N GLY A 118 16.65 1.77 -1.66
CA GLY A 118 17.73 0.83 -1.93
C GLY A 118 18.60 0.51 -0.71
N THR A 119 18.24 0.99 0.50
CA THR A 119 18.92 0.68 1.77
C THR A 119 17.97 0.02 2.76
N SER A 120 18.50 -0.37 3.93
CA SER A 120 17.69 -0.96 5.01
C SER A 120 16.81 0.05 5.78
N GLY A 121 16.82 1.32 5.38
CA GLY A 121 15.99 2.32 6.07
C GLY A 121 15.79 3.59 5.27
N ILE A 122 14.57 4.11 5.34
CA ILE A 122 14.18 5.41 4.79
C ILE A 122 13.60 6.29 5.89
N THR A 123 13.75 7.58 5.74
CA THR A 123 13.03 8.58 6.55
C THR A 123 11.99 9.23 5.67
N ILE A 124 10.73 9.19 6.07
CA ILE A 124 9.66 9.90 5.37
C ILE A 124 9.33 11.20 6.12
N GLU A 125 9.09 12.25 5.36
CA GLU A 125 8.66 13.55 5.82
C GLU A 125 7.41 13.97 5.06
N MET A 126 6.33 14.18 5.79
CA MET A 126 5.05 14.54 5.21
C MET A 126 4.40 15.63 6.05
N GLY A 127 3.75 16.58 5.41
CA GLY A 127 3.09 17.66 6.14
C GLY A 127 2.04 18.37 5.31
N SER A 128 1.06 18.97 5.99
CA SER A 128 0.06 19.82 5.37
C SER A 128 0.61 21.24 5.19
N LEU A 129 0.27 21.86 4.05
CA LEU A 129 0.71 23.22 3.71
C LEU A 129 0.12 24.30 4.61
N TYR A 130 -1.11 24.10 5.04
CA TYR A 130 -1.91 25.14 5.65
C TYR A 130 -2.28 24.79 7.08
N GLU A 131 -2.18 25.77 7.96
CA GLU A 131 -2.87 25.73 9.25
C GLU A 131 -4.36 25.55 9.00
N THR A 132 -5.01 24.73 9.81
CA THR A 132 -6.45 24.42 9.74
C THR A 132 -6.90 23.62 8.50
N LYS A 133 -5.96 23.08 7.72
CA LYS A 133 -6.27 22.25 6.54
C LYS A 133 -5.47 20.94 6.52
N ALA A 134 -5.17 20.40 7.68
CA ALA A 134 -4.63 19.07 7.80
C ALA A 134 -5.64 18.03 7.29
N PRO A 135 -5.17 16.87 6.83
CA PRO A 135 -6.07 15.77 6.44
C PRO A 135 -6.89 15.30 7.64
N GLY A 136 -7.91 14.47 7.36
CA GLY A 136 -8.77 13.90 8.40
C GLY A 136 -8.01 13.08 9.44
N ASN A 137 -8.75 12.55 10.42
CA ASN A 137 -8.20 11.81 11.56
C ASN A 137 -7.60 10.44 11.21
N SER A 138 -7.63 10.03 9.96
CA SER A 138 -7.01 8.77 9.51
C SER A 138 -6.74 8.81 8.02
N GLY A 139 -5.76 8.03 7.58
CA GLY A 139 -5.44 7.88 6.17
C GLY A 139 -4.18 7.08 5.95
N ARG A 140 -3.89 6.80 4.68
CA ARG A 140 -2.65 6.21 4.24
C ARG A 140 -1.56 7.28 4.19
N LEU A 141 -0.40 6.99 4.81
CA LEU A 141 0.80 7.80 4.63
C LEU A 141 1.54 7.38 3.37
N CYS A 142 1.81 6.09 3.23
CA CYS A 142 2.48 5.54 2.07
C CYS A 142 2.34 4.01 2.01
N THR A 143 2.77 3.47 0.88
CA THR A 143 3.06 2.04 0.68
C THR A 143 4.54 1.90 0.41
N VAL A 144 5.22 0.98 1.08
CA VAL A 144 6.64 0.66 0.84
C VAL A 144 6.80 -0.74 0.26
N THR A 145 7.84 -0.93 -0.54
CA THR A 145 8.18 -2.22 -1.12
C THR A 145 9.53 -2.69 -0.58
N CYS A 146 9.55 -3.85 0.06
CA CYS A 146 10.74 -4.50 0.60
C CYS A 146 11.30 -5.51 -0.40
N SER A 147 12.63 -5.62 -0.50
CA SER A 147 13.30 -6.55 -1.43
C SER A 147 13.34 -7.99 -0.96
N GLN A 148 13.16 -8.23 0.34
CA GLN A 148 13.26 -9.56 0.97
C GLN A 148 12.29 -9.67 2.14
N SER A 149 11.98 -10.91 2.53
CA SER A 149 11.26 -11.16 3.79
C SER A 149 12.06 -10.63 4.96
N CYS A 150 11.43 -9.83 5.79
CA CYS A 150 12.06 -9.06 6.86
C CYS A 150 11.09 -8.77 8.00
N LYS A 151 11.61 -8.13 9.03
CA LYS A 151 10.80 -7.39 10.00
C LYS A 151 10.91 -5.91 9.67
N LEU A 152 9.76 -5.29 9.46
CA LEU A 152 9.68 -3.85 9.26
C LEU A 152 9.29 -3.18 10.59
N SER A 153 9.95 -2.07 10.88
CA SER A 153 9.61 -1.26 12.04
C SER A 153 9.54 0.22 11.66
N VAL A 154 8.55 0.90 12.22
CA VAL A 154 8.41 2.37 12.14
C VAL A 154 8.81 2.97 13.47
N ALA A 155 9.57 4.06 13.42
CA ALA A 155 9.98 4.83 14.60
C ALA A 155 9.76 6.33 14.34
N LEU A 156 9.65 7.10 15.42
CA LEU A 156 9.63 8.55 15.33
C LEU A 156 11.04 9.08 15.04
N ASN A 157 11.14 10.05 14.13
CA ASN A 157 12.40 10.75 13.90
C ASN A 157 12.44 12.09 14.67
N ALA A 158 13.04 12.06 15.87
CA ALA A 158 13.08 13.22 16.75
C ALA A 158 13.91 14.40 16.20
N ILE A 159 14.88 14.11 15.32
CA ILE A 159 15.72 15.17 14.71
C ILE A 159 14.91 15.94 13.67
N ARG A 160 13.94 15.30 13.03
CA ARG A 160 13.13 15.87 11.97
C ARG A 160 11.72 16.25 12.41
N GLY A 161 11.42 16.20 13.71
CA GLY A 161 10.23 16.79 14.30
C GLY A 161 9.11 15.84 14.70
N ASN A 162 9.32 14.51 14.66
CA ASN A 162 8.33 13.51 15.10
C ASN A 162 6.97 13.63 14.38
N VAL A 163 5.88 13.57 15.16
CA VAL A 163 4.51 13.86 14.73
C VAL A 163 4.06 15.15 15.39
N VAL A 164 3.50 16.07 14.61
CA VAL A 164 3.09 17.39 15.08
C VAL A 164 1.64 17.65 14.70
N LEU A 165 0.87 18.18 15.65
CA LEU A 165 -0.51 18.63 15.43
C LEU A 165 -0.55 20.05 14.84
N GLU A 166 -1.74 20.47 14.34
CA GLU A 166 -1.92 21.80 13.75
C GLU A 166 -1.63 22.96 14.72
N ASP A 167 -1.82 22.76 16.02
CA ASP A 167 -1.49 23.75 17.06
C ASP A 167 -0.01 23.78 17.43
N GLY A 168 0.82 22.95 16.79
CA GLY A 168 2.25 22.85 17.01
C GLY A 168 2.65 21.97 18.19
N THR A 169 1.71 21.29 18.83
CA THR A 169 2.01 20.33 19.91
C THR A 169 2.39 18.96 19.36
N GLU A 170 3.15 18.18 20.16
CA GLU A 170 3.48 16.79 19.85
C GLU A 170 2.48 15.87 20.59
N PRO A 171 1.76 15.00 19.89
CA PRO A 171 0.84 14.03 20.51
C PRO A 171 1.59 12.85 21.13
N THR A 172 0.88 12.05 21.93
CA THR A 172 1.32 10.68 22.19
C THR A 172 1.20 9.88 20.92
N VAL A 173 2.22 9.09 20.56
CA VAL A 173 2.20 8.25 19.37
C VAL A 173 2.31 6.78 19.76
N ASP A 174 1.37 5.96 19.29
CA ASP A 174 1.38 4.51 19.42
C ASP A 174 1.93 3.88 18.14
N LEU A 175 3.03 3.15 18.27
CA LEU A 175 3.72 2.43 17.19
C LEU A 175 3.64 0.90 17.37
N ALA A 176 2.88 0.40 18.34
CA ALA A 176 2.87 -1.03 18.65
C ALA A 176 2.48 -1.90 17.44
N SER A 177 1.56 -1.43 16.61
CA SER A 177 1.14 -2.11 15.37
C SER A 177 2.02 -1.82 14.14
N ALA A 178 3.10 -1.06 14.32
CA ALA A 178 4.06 -0.74 13.27
C ALA A 178 5.50 -1.13 13.65
N THR A 179 5.68 -1.94 14.71
CA THR A 179 6.98 -2.42 15.19
C THR A 179 7.06 -3.93 14.98
N ASP A 180 8.20 -4.40 14.46
CA ASP A 180 8.48 -5.82 14.17
C ASP A 180 7.41 -6.50 13.29
N VAL A 181 6.80 -5.76 12.38
CA VAL A 181 5.82 -6.28 11.44
C VAL A 181 6.48 -7.29 10.52
N GLN A 182 5.98 -8.52 10.52
CA GLN A 182 6.51 -9.57 9.65
C GLN A 182 6.09 -9.30 8.21
N VAL A 183 7.06 -9.01 7.38
CA VAL A 183 6.90 -8.87 5.93
C VAL A 183 7.32 -10.17 5.29
N THR A 184 6.37 -10.79 4.62
CA THR A 184 6.63 -12.04 3.93
C THR A 184 6.65 -11.80 2.43
N ILE A 185 7.86 -11.76 1.89
CA ILE A 185 8.01 -12.11 0.50
C ILE A 185 8.00 -13.63 0.52
N GLY A 186 6.84 -14.21 0.22
CA GLY A 186 6.77 -15.65 0.03
C GLY A 186 7.93 -16.09 -0.87
N PRO A 187 8.44 -17.32 -0.78
CA PRO A 187 9.30 -17.80 -1.84
C PRO A 187 8.57 -17.38 -3.12
N VAL A 188 9.29 -16.74 -4.04
CA VAL A 188 8.79 -16.61 -5.42
C VAL A 188 8.43 -18.04 -5.74
N VAL A 189 7.14 -18.36 -5.73
CA VAL A 189 6.72 -19.74 -5.98
C VAL A 189 7.01 -19.89 -7.44
N ALA A 190 8.19 -20.40 -7.71
CA ALA A 190 8.64 -20.59 -9.06
C ALA A 190 7.55 -21.40 -9.74
N TYR A 191 7.04 -20.89 -10.84
CA TYR A 191 6.13 -21.62 -11.68
C TYR A 191 6.66 -23.04 -11.87
N THR A 192 5.87 -24.05 -11.54
CA THR A 192 6.27 -25.47 -11.62
C THR A 192 5.55 -26.18 -12.74
N GLY A 193 4.79 -25.45 -13.57
CA GLY A 193 4.05 -26.00 -14.69
C GLY A 193 4.93 -26.34 -15.90
N ALA A 194 4.27 -26.84 -16.95
CA ALA A 194 4.93 -27.35 -18.15
C ALA A 194 5.59 -26.27 -19.04
N HIS A 195 5.29 -24.97 -18.79
CA HIS A 195 5.68 -23.84 -19.64
C HIS A 195 6.73 -22.92 -18.97
N MET A 196 7.74 -23.51 -18.32
CA MET A 196 8.78 -22.77 -17.58
C MET A 196 9.54 -21.77 -18.47
N ASP A 197 9.88 -22.15 -19.69
CA ASP A 197 10.59 -21.26 -20.62
C ASP A 197 9.74 -20.05 -21.01
N GLU A 198 8.45 -20.25 -21.17
CA GLU A 198 7.49 -19.18 -21.45
C GLU A 198 7.30 -18.25 -20.25
N TRP A 199 7.23 -18.83 -19.05
CA TRP A 199 7.14 -18.07 -17.81
C TRP A 199 8.33 -17.13 -17.63
N LEU A 200 9.55 -17.63 -17.88
CA LEU A 200 10.77 -16.83 -17.87
C LEU A 200 10.76 -15.74 -18.95
N ALA A 201 10.28 -16.10 -20.17
CA ALA A 201 10.25 -15.18 -21.30
C ALA A 201 9.28 -13.99 -21.11
N VAL A 202 8.23 -14.15 -20.30
CA VAL A 202 7.27 -13.07 -20.00
C VAL A 202 7.57 -12.31 -18.71
N GLY A 203 8.70 -12.55 -18.07
CA GLY A 203 9.12 -11.81 -16.88
C GLY A 203 8.75 -12.45 -15.56
N SER A 204 8.47 -13.77 -15.55
CA SER A 204 8.22 -14.56 -14.33
C SER A 204 7.04 -14.05 -13.48
N PRO A 205 5.85 -13.82 -14.06
CA PRO A 205 4.72 -13.29 -13.33
C PRO A 205 4.26 -14.26 -12.23
N ASP A 206 3.99 -13.74 -11.06
CA ASP A 206 3.56 -14.49 -9.87
C ASP A 206 2.14 -15.05 -10.00
N CYS A 207 1.33 -14.46 -10.87
CA CYS A 207 -0.03 -14.89 -11.14
C CYS A 207 -0.13 -16.16 -12.01
N TRP A 208 0.95 -16.60 -12.63
CA TRP A 208 0.94 -17.84 -13.40
C TRP A 208 0.76 -19.06 -12.49
N CYS A 209 0.17 -20.09 -13.05
CA CYS A 209 -0.21 -21.30 -12.35
C CYS A 209 0.95 -21.92 -11.57
N ALA A 210 0.96 -21.71 -10.29
CA ALA A 210 1.83 -22.42 -9.35
C ALA A 210 0.97 -23.36 -8.50
N SER A 211 1.55 -24.44 -8.02
CA SER A 211 0.86 -25.43 -7.18
C SER A 211 0.18 -24.82 -5.94
N VAL A 212 0.63 -23.65 -5.50
CA VAL A 212 0.09 -22.94 -4.32
C VAL A 212 -0.80 -21.75 -4.68
N ASN A 213 -0.82 -21.31 -5.93
CA ASN A 213 -1.69 -20.23 -6.38
C ASN A 213 -2.23 -20.50 -7.81
N PRO A 214 -3.24 -21.36 -7.94
CA PRO A 214 -3.76 -21.78 -9.25
C PRO A 214 -4.76 -20.79 -9.86
N ARG A 215 -4.80 -19.53 -9.42
CA ARG A 215 -5.84 -18.59 -9.84
C ARG A 215 -5.94 -18.41 -11.34
N GLN A 216 -4.82 -18.31 -12.03
CA GLN A 216 -4.79 -18.11 -13.46
C GLN A 216 -5.40 -19.27 -14.24
N CYS A 217 -5.17 -20.51 -13.84
CA CYS A 217 -5.76 -21.70 -14.47
C CYS A 217 -7.29 -21.71 -14.46
N ARG A 218 -7.87 -20.91 -13.58
CA ARG A 218 -9.33 -20.76 -13.46
C ARG A 218 -9.90 -19.61 -14.26
N GLY A 219 -9.06 -18.75 -14.83
CA GLY A 219 -9.49 -17.52 -15.48
C GLY A 219 -9.62 -16.32 -14.51
N ASP A 220 -9.03 -16.42 -13.32
CA ASP A 220 -8.96 -15.37 -12.33
C ASP A 220 -7.70 -14.54 -12.58
N ALA A 221 -7.83 -13.40 -13.27
CA ALA A 221 -6.73 -12.51 -13.61
C ALA A 221 -6.37 -11.54 -12.49
N ASP A 222 -7.34 -11.08 -11.68
CA ASP A 222 -7.12 -10.08 -10.64
C ASP A 222 -6.79 -10.68 -9.26
N GLY A 223 -7.00 -11.98 -9.06
CA GLY A 223 -6.77 -12.66 -7.78
C GLY A 223 -7.77 -12.30 -6.70
N LEU A 224 -8.92 -11.71 -7.03
CA LEU A 224 -9.87 -11.16 -6.09
C LEU A 224 -11.24 -11.79 -6.21
N SER A 225 -11.79 -12.28 -5.11
CA SER A 225 -13.18 -12.75 -5.11
C SER A 225 -14.18 -11.60 -5.07
N GLN A 226 -15.19 -11.65 -5.91
CA GLN A 226 -16.13 -10.55 -6.14
C GLN A 226 -17.57 -10.88 -5.81
N GLY A 227 -18.30 -9.83 -5.42
CA GLY A 227 -19.72 -9.92 -5.11
C GLY A 227 -20.05 -10.61 -3.79
N LYS A 228 -21.37 -10.74 -3.49
CA LYS A 228 -21.85 -11.40 -2.27
C LYS A 228 -21.58 -12.92 -2.28
N GLN A 229 -21.53 -13.51 -3.45
CA GLN A 229 -21.28 -14.94 -3.67
C GLN A 229 -19.78 -15.28 -3.73
N LYS A 230 -18.89 -14.29 -3.66
CA LYS A 230 -17.44 -14.46 -3.71
C LYS A 230 -16.97 -15.25 -4.95
N TYR A 231 -17.38 -14.80 -6.12
CA TYR A 231 -16.89 -15.39 -7.38
C TYR A 231 -15.45 -14.97 -7.66
N TRP A 232 -14.58 -15.93 -7.94
CA TRP A 232 -13.18 -15.70 -8.33
C TRP A 232 -13.03 -15.30 -9.80
N VAL A 233 -13.96 -15.72 -10.68
CA VAL A 233 -13.97 -15.37 -12.09
C VAL A 233 -15.21 -14.54 -12.40
N SER A 234 -15.01 -13.30 -12.81
CA SER A 234 -16.06 -12.30 -12.89
C SER A 234 -15.84 -11.27 -14.00
N THR A 235 -16.59 -10.19 -13.97
CA THR A 235 -16.48 -9.11 -14.96
C THR A 235 -15.13 -8.39 -14.95
N ASN A 236 -14.44 -8.30 -13.78
CA ASN A 236 -13.13 -7.66 -13.74
C ASN A 236 -12.08 -8.47 -14.50
N ASP A 237 -12.12 -9.80 -14.38
CA ASP A 237 -11.22 -10.68 -15.11
C ASP A 237 -11.44 -10.60 -16.62
N LEU A 238 -12.70 -10.52 -17.01
CA LEU A 238 -13.06 -10.29 -18.41
C LEU A 238 -12.55 -8.93 -18.90
N ASP A 239 -12.65 -7.88 -18.11
CA ASP A 239 -12.16 -6.55 -18.46
C ASP A 239 -10.63 -6.56 -18.63
N ILE A 240 -9.89 -7.26 -17.76
CA ILE A 240 -8.44 -7.44 -17.88
C ILE A 240 -8.11 -8.21 -19.16
N LEU A 241 -8.81 -9.31 -19.42
CA LEU A 241 -8.64 -10.12 -20.64
C LEU A 241 -8.91 -9.29 -21.91
N ILE A 242 -9.99 -8.53 -21.96
CA ILE A 242 -10.32 -7.67 -23.11
C ILE A 242 -9.24 -6.59 -23.28
N ALA A 243 -8.76 -6.01 -22.18
CA ALA A 243 -7.70 -5.00 -22.21
C ALA A 243 -6.36 -5.56 -22.72
N ALA A 244 -6.12 -6.87 -22.54
CA ALA A 244 -4.92 -7.57 -22.99
C ALA A 244 -5.06 -8.19 -24.40
N TRP A 245 -6.27 -8.25 -24.92
CA TRP A 245 -6.63 -9.02 -26.12
C TRP A 245 -5.76 -8.67 -27.33
N ASN A 246 -5.11 -9.70 -27.88
CA ASN A 246 -4.26 -9.61 -29.07
C ASN A 246 -3.24 -8.47 -29.02
N LYS A 247 -2.76 -8.10 -27.83
CA LYS A 247 -1.65 -7.17 -27.67
C LYS A 247 -0.29 -7.87 -27.80
N PRO A 248 0.73 -7.20 -28.38
CA PRO A 248 2.10 -7.70 -28.33
C PRO A 248 2.57 -7.78 -26.87
N LEU A 249 3.39 -8.77 -26.51
CA LEU A 249 3.93 -8.94 -25.15
C LEU A 249 4.50 -7.64 -24.57
N ALA A 250 5.29 -6.90 -25.34
CA ALA A 250 5.90 -5.64 -24.90
C ALA A 250 4.89 -4.52 -24.57
N SER A 251 3.61 -4.71 -24.86
CA SER A 251 2.53 -3.75 -24.58
C SER A 251 1.57 -4.23 -23.49
N LEU A 252 1.83 -5.39 -22.90
CA LEU A 252 1.06 -5.89 -21.77
C LEU A 252 1.61 -5.30 -20.48
N SER A 253 0.71 -4.87 -19.60
CA SER A 253 1.06 -4.55 -18.20
C SER A 253 1.10 -5.82 -17.36
N ASP A 254 1.67 -5.72 -16.15
CA ASP A 254 1.78 -6.83 -15.21
C ASP A 254 0.44 -7.51 -14.92
N ASN A 255 -0.64 -6.74 -14.78
CA ASN A 255 -1.98 -7.30 -14.61
C ASN A 255 -2.52 -7.96 -15.88
N GLN A 256 -2.16 -7.47 -17.06
CA GLN A 256 -2.64 -7.99 -18.33
C GLN A 256 -2.01 -9.34 -18.70
N ILE A 257 -0.76 -9.58 -18.29
CA ILE A 257 -0.11 -10.89 -18.47
C ILE A 257 -0.80 -11.99 -17.65
N CYS A 258 -1.49 -11.62 -16.57
CA CYS A 258 -2.26 -12.56 -15.75
C CYS A 258 -3.50 -13.12 -16.47
N ALA A 259 -3.90 -12.53 -17.57
CA ALA A 259 -4.98 -13.06 -18.41
C ALA A 259 -4.51 -14.06 -19.51
N ASP A 260 -3.22 -14.39 -19.55
CA ASP A 260 -2.65 -15.51 -20.34
C ASP A 260 -2.88 -16.82 -19.57
N PHE A 261 -4.10 -17.35 -19.65
CA PHE A 261 -4.55 -18.47 -18.82
C PHE A 261 -4.04 -19.83 -19.31
N ASP A 262 -3.71 -19.95 -20.59
CA ASP A 262 -3.11 -21.18 -21.14
C ASP A 262 -1.59 -21.15 -21.15
N ASN A 263 -0.98 -20.02 -20.74
CA ASN A 263 0.47 -19.82 -20.67
C ASN A 263 1.20 -20.01 -22.01
N LEU A 264 0.50 -19.86 -23.13
CA LEU A 264 1.04 -20.13 -24.46
C LEU A 264 0.84 -18.98 -25.44
N PRO A 265 1.87 -18.66 -26.24
CA PRO A 265 1.72 -17.69 -27.30
C PRO A 265 0.88 -18.28 -28.45
N GLN A 266 -0.03 -17.49 -28.99
CA GLN A 266 -0.96 -17.95 -30.00
C GLN A 266 -0.85 -17.20 -31.33
N GLY A 267 -1.13 -17.91 -32.40
CA GLY A 267 -1.12 -17.38 -33.76
C GLY A 267 0.26 -17.01 -34.29
N LYS A 268 0.31 -16.43 -35.48
CA LYS A 268 1.56 -16.01 -36.15
C LYS A 268 2.22 -14.81 -35.43
N GLN A 269 1.42 -13.99 -34.73
CA GLN A 269 1.86 -12.80 -34.00
C GLN A 269 2.30 -13.11 -32.58
N GLN A 270 2.19 -14.35 -32.14
CA GLN A 270 2.58 -14.80 -30.80
C GLN A 270 1.90 -13.98 -29.68
N TYR A 271 0.60 -13.70 -29.84
CA TYR A 271 -0.17 -13.02 -28.80
C TYR A 271 -0.34 -13.94 -27.59
N ARG A 272 -0.18 -13.37 -26.40
CA ARG A 272 -0.30 -14.09 -25.13
C ARG A 272 -1.77 -14.27 -24.72
N VAL A 273 -2.60 -13.27 -24.95
CA VAL A 273 -4.02 -13.30 -24.57
C VAL A 273 -4.88 -13.37 -25.81
N SER A 274 -5.66 -14.45 -25.96
CA SER A 274 -6.41 -14.76 -27.16
C SER A 274 -7.65 -15.62 -26.89
N THR A 275 -8.12 -16.36 -27.90
CA THR A 275 -9.34 -17.17 -27.82
C THR A 275 -9.28 -18.30 -26.80
N ASN A 276 -8.13 -18.93 -26.60
CA ASN A 276 -8.02 -20.03 -25.61
C ASN A 276 -8.22 -19.51 -24.20
N ASP A 277 -7.66 -18.33 -23.91
CA ASP A 277 -7.81 -17.69 -22.61
C ASP A 277 -9.28 -17.32 -22.34
N LEU A 278 -9.97 -16.82 -23.36
CA LEU A 278 -11.40 -16.53 -23.25
C LEU A 278 -12.20 -17.81 -22.99
N ASP A 279 -11.85 -18.92 -23.64
CA ASP A 279 -12.52 -20.21 -23.44
C ASP A 279 -12.33 -20.71 -22.00
N ILE A 280 -11.11 -20.54 -21.42
CA ILE A 280 -10.81 -20.86 -20.01
C ILE A 280 -11.64 -19.99 -19.07
N LEU A 281 -11.69 -18.67 -19.31
CA LEU A 281 -12.48 -17.74 -18.51
C LEU A 281 -13.97 -18.10 -18.54
N ILE A 282 -14.53 -18.36 -19.73
CA ILE A 282 -15.94 -18.71 -19.88
C ILE A 282 -16.27 -20.04 -19.20
N ALA A 283 -15.38 -21.03 -19.30
CA ALA A 283 -15.58 -22.34 -18.68
C ALA A 283 -15.67 -22.26 -17.14
N ASN A 284 -15.04 -21.25 -16.55
CA ASN A 284 -14.98 -21.03 -15.11
C ASN A 284 -15.81 -19.81 -14.65
N TRP A 285 -16.65 -19.27 -15.50
CA TRP A 285 -17.44 -18.07 -15.19
C TRP A 285 -18.27 -18.23 -13.92
N GLN A 286 -18.13 -17.27 -13.02
CA GLN A 286 -18.77 -17.28 -11.70
C GLN A 286 -18.36 -18.47 -10.82
N LEU A 287 -17.14 -18.95 -10.97
CA LEU A 287 -16.57 -19.96 -10.09
C LEU A 287 -16.55 -19.41 -8.64
N ALA A 288 -17.37 -20.01 -7.77
CA ALA A 288 -17.41 -19.70 -6.35
C ALA A 288 -16.24 -20.38 -5.61
N ASP A 289 -16.06 -20.02 -4.32
CA ASP A 289 -15.08 -20.68 -3.44
C ASP A 289 -15.20 -22.21 -3.55
N GLY A 290 -14.10 -22.85 -3.88
CA GLY A 290 -13.98 -24.30 -4.05
C GLY A 290 -12.54 -24.68 -4.37
N PRO A 291 -12.22 -25.99 -4.42
CA PRO A 291 -10.89 -26.40 -4.85
C PRO A 291 -10.65 -25.88 -6.27
N ALA A 292 -9.49 -25.26 -6.46
CA ALA A 292 -9.08 -24.81 -7.77
C ALA A 292 -9.00 -26.02 -8.72
N PRO A 293 -9.38 -25.88 -10.00
CA PRO A 293 -9.08 -26.90 -10.98
C PRO A 293 -7.57 -27.09 -11.07
N ASP A 294 -7.15 -28.32 -11.34
CA ASP A 294 -5.74 -28.63 -11.55
C ASP A 294 -5.23 -27.77 -12.74
N CYS A 295 -4.08 -27.16 -12.55
CA CYS A 295 -3.39 -26.49 -13.64
C CYS A 295 -2.82 -27.55 -14.60
N PRO A 296 -2.91 -27.34 -15.92
CA PRO A 296 -2.35 -28.27 -16.91
C PRO A 296 -0.83 -28.40 -16.82
#